data_32bb033128950b326230226e4e31cc8a
#
_entry.id   32bb033128950b326230226e4e31cc8a
#
_cell.length_a   1.000
_cell.length_b   1.000
_cell.length_c   1.000
_cell.angle_alpha   90.00
_cell.angle_beta   90.00
_cell.angle_gamma   90.00
#
_symmetry.space_group_name_H-M   'P 1'
#
loop_
_entity.id
_entity.type
_entity.pdbx_description
1 polymer ?
#
loop_
_entity_poly.entity_id
_entity_poly.type
_entity_poly.pdbx_seq_one_letter_code
_entity_poly.pdbx_strand_id
1 'polypeptide(L)'
;MDIPFISRIAAPTTARFTHLLFHPRERVVDWFARPGAVRRLTPGWLPMTPTQEAGNLRDGTTTFDMPAGLTWVAEHDPEDYVAGHRFADRVTNQPFRRTLAWRHVHRFEDVRGPGEDHPAWWTNVVDEVTSRAPRRAIAGVFAYRAAVLEGDFAAADRLAAILDPERDGDVSGENSARPHPLNALPHKRIAVSGASGTVGSMLCALLSTSGHDVVKLTRSNSTDPGTRTWDPESPAADLLEGIDVLIHLAGAPIAGRFTDKHLARVRDSRVGPSRKLAEVAASAGLEAVVSASAVGYYGSDRGTELLDEAAPAGDGPLADIVRDWEAAWDPARDAGVRVVNVRTGLVQAGGGGLLPLLAGITSTGLGGKLGDGGQWFPWIALDDLLDVYHRAALDPAWSGPFNAVAPNGVDNETYTKTLAKVLRRPAAIPVPKAAPKLVLGGRGADELAFANQRAIPRALENAGHVFRFPDLEAALRHELLRNDR
;
A
#
# COMPACT_ATOMS: atom_id res chain seq x y z
N MET A 1 -47.93 24.87 22.88
CA MET A 1 -47.05 23.84 23.43
C MET A 1 -45.84 23.76 22.53
N ASP A 2 -44.86 24.61 22.82
CA ASP A 2 -43.60 24.67 22.05
C ASP A 2 -42.76 23.47 22.37
N ILE A 3 -42.38 22.70 21.34
CA ILE A 3 -41.45 21.56 21.46
C ILE A 3 -40.04 22.16 21.35
N PRO A 4 -39.27 22.29 22.45
CA PRO A 4 -37.89 22.81 22.40
C PRO A 4 -36.92 21.66 22.30
N PHE A 5 -36.79 21.01 21.15
CA PHE A 5 -35.71 20.04 20.91
C PHE A 5 -35.20 20.11 19.45
N ILE A 6 -34.86 21.31 18.97
CA ILE A 6 -33.89 21.44 17.90
C ILE A 6 -32.56 21.69 18.61
N SER A 7 -31.82 20.61 18.92
CA SER A 7 -30.45 20.72 19.39
C SER A 7 -29.69 21.60 18.37
N ARG A 8 -29.21 22.77 18.81
CA ARG A 8 -28.39 23.66 17.97
C ARG A 8 -27.19 22.87 17.51
N ILE A 9 -27.16 22.52 16.22
CA ILE A 9 -25.98 21.93 15.60
C ILE A 9 -24.85 22.95 15.83
N ALA A 10 -23.77 22.51 16.50
CA ALA A 10 -22.63 23.37 16.82
C ALA A 10 -22.05 24.02 15.55
N ALA A 11 -21.58 25.23 15.67
CA ALA A 11 -20.87 25.89 14.56
C ALA A 11 -19.62 25.07 14.19
N PRO A 12 -19.24 25.00 12.89
CA PRO A 12 -17.99 24.38 12.49
C PRO A 12 -16.79 25.15 13.07
N THR A 13 -15.73 24.42 13.41
CA THR A 13 -14.46 24.98 13.89
C THR A 13 -13.34 24.64 12.92
N THR A 14 -12.32 25.48 12.85
CA THR A 14 -11.16 25.26 11.99
C THR A 14 -10.02 24.60 12.79
N ALA A 15 -9.53 23.50 12.29
CA ALA A 15 -8.30 22.86 12.75
C ALA A 15 -7.22 23.05 11.69
N ARG A 16 -5.99 23.34 12.13
CA ARG A 16 -4.83 23.48 11.25
C ARG A 16 -3.81 22.37 11.57
N PHE A 17 -3.30 21.73 10.53
CA PHE A 17 -2.25 20.72 10.56
C PHE A 17 -1.13 21.16 9.62
N THR A 18 0.11 21.01 10.04
CA THR A 18 1.28 21.43 9.27
C THR A 18 2.35 20.37 9.33
N HIS A 19 3.02 20.15 8.22
CA HIS A 19 4.23 19.34 8.18
C HIS A 19 5.19 19.89 7.13
N LEU A 20 6.49 19.73 7.37
CA LEU A 20 7.55 20.24 6.53
C LEU A 20 8.07 19.11 5.64
N LEU A 21 8.07 19.34 4.33
CA LEU A 21 8.72 18.47 3.36
C LEU A 21 9.99 19.15 2.85
N PHE A 22 11.11 18.42 2.84
CA PHE A 22 12.41 18.90 2.37
C PHE A 22 12.50 18.83 0.84
N HIS A 23 11.46 19.34 0.16
CA HIS A 23 11.29 19.29 -1.29
C HIS A 23 10.74 20.61 -1.81
N PRO A 24 11.09 21.01 -3.07
CA PRO A 24 10.53 22.20 -3.70
C PRO A 24 9.01 22.10 -3.81
N ARG A 25 8.36 23.22 -3.65
CA ARG A 25 6.90 23.34 -3.70
C ARG A 25 6.32 22.77 -5.01
N GLU A 26 6.97 23.04 -6.14
CA GLU A 26 6.53 22.55 -7.44
C GLU A 26 6.45 21.02 -7.48
N ARG A 27 7.44 20.33 -6.90
CA ARG A 27 7.46 18.87 -6.77
C ARG A 27 6.31 18.35 -5.89
N VAL A 28 6.07 19.03 -4.77
CA VAL A 28 4.99 18.67 -3.84
C VAL A 28 3.63 18.88 -4.49
N VAL A 29 3.40 20.02 -5.13
CA VAL A 29 2.14 20.32 -5.82
C VAL A 29 1.90 19.37 -6.98
N ASP A 30 2.94 19.02 -7.74
CA ASP A 30 2.87 18.04 -8.84
C ASP A 30 2.43 16.67 -8.32
N TRP A 31 2.96 16.22 -7.19
CA TRP A 31 2.53 14.98 -6.54
C TRP A 31 1.02 15.01 -6.21
N PHE A 32 0.51 16.11 -5.66
CA PHE A 32 -0.91 16.29 -5.34
C PHE A 32 -1.80 16.36 -6.60
N ALA A 33 -1.28 16.84 -7.71
CA ALA A 33 -2.01 16.96 -8.96
C ALA A 33 -2.13 15.64 -9.74
N ARG A 34 -1.36 14.61 -9.37
CA ARG A 34 -1.37 13.33 -10.06
C ARG A 34 -2.52 12.42 -9.62
N PRO A 35 -3.06 11.59 -10.53
CA PRO A 35 -4.04 10.56 -10.17
C PRO A 35 -3.47 9.65 -9.07
N GLY A 36 -4.32 9.26 -8.13
CA GLY A 36 -3.92 8.43 -6.99
C GLY A 36 -3.56 9.19 -5.73
N ALA A 37 -3.32 10.51 -5.77
CA ALA A 37 -3.01 11.32 -4.60
C ALA A 37 -4.09 11.22 -3.50
N VAL A 38 -5.36 11.27 -3.88
CA VAL A 38 -6.48 11.10 -2.96
C VAL A 38 -6.46 9.72 -2.32
N ARG A 39 -6.23 8.67 -3.12
CA ARG A 39 -6.17 7.30 -2.62
C ARG A 39 -5.01 7.10 -1.67
N ARG A 40 -3.82 7.60 -2.00
CA ARG A 40 -2.63 7.53 -1.11
C ARG A 40 -2.87 8.23 0.23
N LEU A 41 -3.57 9.36 0.22
CA LEU A 41 -3.84 10.17 1.41
C LEU A 41 -5.12 9.77 2.15
N THR A 42 -5.86 8.77 1.68
CA THR A 42 -7.03 8.23 2.36
C THR A 42 -6.66 6.98 3.15
N PRO A 43 -6.61 7.05 4.50
CA PRO A 43 -6.27 5.88 5.29
C PRO A 43 -7.24 4.73 5.08
N GLY A 44 -6.72 3.53 4.85
CA GLY A 44 -7.54 2.35 4.60
C GLY A 44 -8.45 1.95 5.78
N TRP A 45 -8.08 2.32 7.02
CA TRP A 45 -8.90 2.08 8.21
C TRP A 45 -10.17 2.94 8.27
N LEU A 46 -10.23 4.03 7.52
CA LEU A 46 -11.46 4.82 7.44
C LEU A 46 -12.50 4.07 6.61
N PRO A 47 -13.78 4.13 7.01
CA PRO A 47 -14.86 3.51 6.27
C PRO A 47 -15.25 4.38 5.06
N MET A 48 -14.28 4.75 4.24
CA MET A 48 -14.49 5.53 3.02
C MET A 48 -13.49 5.12 1.94
N THR A 49 -13.98 4.86 0.74
CA THR A 49 -13.17 4.39 -0.39
C THR A 49 -13.30 5.37 -1.55
N PRO A 50 -12.19 5.99 -2.03
CA PRO A 50 -12.26 6.83 -3.22
C PRO A 50 -12.71 6.01 -4.44
N THR A 51 -13.77 6.48 -5.11
CA THR A 51 -14.34 5.87 -6.31
C THR A 51 -14.13 6.72 -7.56
N GLN A 52 -14.01 8.03 -7.37
CA GLN A 52 -13.66 8.99 -8.40
C GLN A 52 -12.74 10.04 -7.80
N GLU A 53 -11.69 10.41 -8.53
CA GLU A 53 -10.81 11.51 -8.18
C GLU A 53 -11.04 12.69 -9.12
N ALA A 54 -10.91 13.93 -8.62
CA ALA A 54 -10.96 15.13 -9.44
C ALA A 54 -9.82 15.12 -10.47
N GLY A 55 -10.12 15.49 -11.72
CA GLY A 55 -9.13 15.49 -12.80
C GLY A 55 -8.06 16.60 -12.69
N ASN A 56 -8.28 17.60 -11.81
CA ASN A 56 -7.33 18.68 -11.55
C ASN A 56 -7.58 19.31 -10.17
N LEU A 57 -6.65 20.14 -9.70
CA LEU A 57 -6.74 20.79 -8.38
C LEU A 57 -7.62 22.05 -8.36
N ARG A 58 -7.97 22.63 -9.51
CA ARG A 58 -8.74 23.87 -9.59
C ARG A 58 -10.23 23.61 -9.46
N ASP A 59 -10.74 22.68 -10.23
CA ASP A 59 -12.13 22.28 -10.28
C ASP A 59 -12.24 20.78 -10.46
N GLY A 60 -13.35 20.21 -10.11
CA GLY A 60 -13.60 18.79 -10.21
C GLY A 60 -14.25 18.22 -8.98
N THR A 61 -14.61 16.95 -9.07
CA THR A 61 -15.35 16.26 -8.03
C THR A 61 -14.63 14.98 -7.65
N THR A 62 -14.43 14.82 -6.35
CA THR A 62 -13.94 13.56 -5.75
C THR A 62 -15.10 12.89 -5.02
N THR A 63 -15.31 11.59 -5.26
CA THR A 63 -16.35 10.80 -4.59
C THR A 63 -15.76 9.65 -3.82
N PHE A 64 -16.41 9.35 -2.69
CA PHE A 64 -16.04 8.23 -1.84
C PHE A 64 -17.29 7.42 -1.51
N ASP A 65 -17.18 6.11 -1.63
CA ASP A 65 -18.16 5.19 -1.10
C ASP A 65 -18.01 5.08 0.42
N MET A 66 -19.16 5.10 1.10
CA MET A 66 -19.27 5.03 2.54
C MET A 66 -20.16 3.84 2.94
N PRO A 67 -20.12 3.36 4.20
CA PRO A 67 -21.02 2.33 4.69
C PRO A 67 -22.50 2.68 4.48
N ALA A 68 -23.33 1.65 4.41
CA ALA A 68 -24.78 1.75 4.21
C ALA A 68 -25.21 2.43 2.89
N GLY A 69 -24.36 2.35 1.85
CA GLY A 69 -24.66 2.92 0.53
C GLY A 69 -24.64 4.44 0.49
N LEU A 70 -24.02 5.08 1.48
CA LEU A 70 -23.81 6.52 1.47
C LEU A 70 -22.64 6.87 0.55
N THR A 71 -22.66 8.06 -0.02
CA THR A 71 -21.57 8.60 -0.83
C THR A 71 -21.15 9.95 -0.25
N TRP A 72 -19.85 10.16 -0.09
CA TRP A 72 -19.30 11.47 0.19
C TRP A 72 -18.88 12.11 -1.13
N VAL A 73 -19.35 13.34 -1.39
CA VAL A 73 -19.02 14.10 -2.59
C VAL A 73 -18.30 15.38 -2.18
N ALA A 74 -17.04 15.50 -2.57
CA ALA A 74 -16.22 16.69 -2.35
C ALA A 74 -15.97 17.38 -3.69
N GLU A 75 -16.27 18.66 -3.76
CA GLU A 75 -16.05 19.51 -4.94
C GLU A 75 -14.92 20.49 -4.66
N HIS A 76 -14.00 20.62 -5.61
CA HIS A 76 -12.96 21.64 -5.57
C HIS A 76 -13.59 23.03 -5.76
N ASP A 77 -13.03 24.03 -5.08
CA ASP A 77 -13.51 25.43 -5.11
C ASP A 77 -12.60 26.29 -5.98
N PRO A 78 -13.03 26.65 -7.23
CA PRO A 78 -12.19 27.42 -8.14
C PRO A 78 -11.84 28.83 -7.63
N GLU A 79 -12.68 29.41 -6.73
CA GLU A 79 -12.43 30.74 -6.15
C GLU A 79 -11.27 30.70 -5.14
N ASP A 80 -11.05 29.54 -4.51
CA ASP A 80 -9.94 29.32 -3.57
C ASP A 80 -8.69 28.72 -4.24
N TYR A 81 -8.69 28.56 -5.55
CA TYR A 81 -7.54 28.02 -6.26
C TYR A 81 -6.49 29.10 -6.57
N VAL A 82 -5.26 28.85 -6.16
CA VAL A 82 -4.07 29.63 -6.57
C VAL A 82 -3.03 28.64 -7.10
N ALA A 83 -2.74 28.72 -8.39
CA ALA A 83 -1.84 27.79 -9.08
C ALA A 83 -0.51 27.62 -8.34
N GLY A 84 -0.13 26.39 -8.04
CA GLY A 84 1.10 26.05 -7.34
C GLY A 84 1.13 26.41 -5.84
N HIS A 85 0.07 27.00 -5.26
CA HIS A 85 0.09 27.49 -3.88
C HIS A 85 -1.09 27.01 -3.03
N ARG A 86 -2.26 26.84 -3.62
CA ARG A 86 -3.47 26.57 -2.84
C ARG A 86 -4.56 25.95 -3.67
N PHE A 87 -5.26 24.98 -3.08
CA PHE A 87 -6.56 24.52 -3.54
C PHE A 87 -7.44 24.16 -2.34
N ALA A 88 -8.74 24.07 -2.57
CA ALA A 88 -9.69 23.73 -1.52
C ALA A 88 -10.77 22.79 -2.06
N ASP A 89 -11.31 21.97 -1.18
CA ASP A 89 -12.50 21.16 -1.41
C ASP A 89 -13.55 21.34 -0.33
N ARG A 90 -14.80 21.08 -0.67
CA ARG A 90 -15.91 21.10 0.28
C ARG A 90 -16.89 19.97 -0.01
N VAL A 91 -17.47 19.39 1.04
CA VAL A 91 -18.55 18.43 0.89
C VAL A 91 -19.83 19.12 0.44
N THR A 92 -20.47 18.62 -0.61
CA THR A 92 -21.64 19.26 -1.23
C THR A 92 -22.94 18.50 -1.01
N ASN A 93 -22.87 17.19 -0.79
CA ASN A 93 -24.05 16.34 -0.68
C ASN A 93 -24.55 16.12 0.76
N GLN A 94 -25.83 15.78 0.91
CA GLN A 94 -26.43 15.36 2.18
C GLN A 94 -26.16 13.86 2.45
N PRO A 95 -26.04 13.46 3.72
CA PRO A 95 -26.24 14.29 4.94
C PRO A 95 -24.99 15.07 5.37
N PHE A 96 -23.81 14.83 4.76
CA PHE A 96 -22.52 15.30 5.25
C PHE A 96 -22.35 16.80 5.22
N ARG A 97 -22.92 17.48 4.21
CA ARG A 97 -22.94 18.95 4.15
C ARG A 97 -23.55 19.55 5.41
N ARG A 98 -24.68 18.99 5.90
CA ARG A 98 -25.35 19.50 7.09
C ARG A 98 -24.70 19.02 8.39
N THR A 99 -24.28 17.76 8.46
CA THR A 99 -23.80 17.15 9.71
C THR A 99 -22.35 17.51 10.01
N LEU A 100 -21.47 17.51 9.01
CA LEU A 100 -20.04 17.77 9.18
C LEU A 100 -19.63 19.16 8.69
N ALA A 101 -20.28 19.72 7.68
CA ALA A 101 -19.93 21.01 7.08
C ALA A 101 -18.42 21.08 6.72
N TRP A 102 -17.94 20.03 6.07
CA TRP A 102 -16.52 19.87 5.78
C TRP A 102 -16.08 20.81 4.67
N ARG A 103 -15.01 21.58 4.93
CA ARG A 103 -14.23 22.33 3.95
C ARG A 103 -12.76 22.16 4.30
N HIS A 104 -11.96 21.82 3.32
CA HIS A 104 -10.54 21.54 3.47
C HIS A 104 -9.74 22.42 2.52
N VAL A 105 -8.78 23.15 3.04
CA VAL A 105 -7.89 24.02 2.27
C VAL A 105 -6.47 23.49 2.40
N HIS A 106 -5.86 23.22 1.28
CA HIS A 106 -4.45 22.88 1.15
C HIS A 106 -3.65 24.14 0.77
N ARG A 107 -2.59 24.42 1.52
CA ARG A 107 -1.62 25.48 1.20
C ARG A 107 -0.22 24.90 1.14
N PHE A 108 0.55 25.40 0.20
CA PHE A 108 1.95 25.03 -0.02
C PHE A 108 2.78 26.29 0.10
N GLU A 109 3.50 26.42 1.22
CA GLU A 109 4.26 27.62 1.57
C GLU A 109 5.76 27.32 1.43
N ASP A 110 6.49 28.19 0.73
CA ASP A 110 7.94 28.08 0.63
C ASP A 110 8.57 28.42 1.98
N VAL A 111 9.49 27.56 2.45
CA VAL A 111 10.24 27.77 3.68
C VAL A 111 11.71 27.90 3.34
N ARG A 112 12.36 28.96 3.84
CA ARG A 112 13.78 29.14 3.67
C ARG A 112 14.57 28.23 4.62
N GLY A 113 15.52 27.46 4.05
CA GLY A 113 16.46 26.66 4.83
C GLY A 113 17.45 27.52 5.63
N PRO A 114 18.18 26.93 6.56
CA PRO A 114 19.21 27.63 7.31
C PRO A 114 20.41 27.93 6.38
N GLY A 115 20.61 29.20 6.02
CA GLY A 115 21.73 29.70 5.22
C GLY A 115 21.29 30.82 4.29
N GLU A 116 22.05 31.94 4.29
CA GLU A 116 21.72 33.11 3.45
C GLU A 116 21.98 32.87 1.96
N ASP A 117 22.82 31.90 1.60
CA ASP A 117 23.31 31.68 0.23
C ASP A 117 22.62 30.54 -0.53
N HIS A 118 21.69 29.80 0.10
CA HIS A 118 20.96 28.75 -0.57
C HIS A 118 19.46 29.11 -0.68
N PRO A 119 18.91 29.18 -1.92
CA PRO A 119 17.47 29.30 -2.08
C PRO A 119 16.82 28.08 -1.44
N ALA A 120 15.99 28.34 -0.46
CA ALA A 120 15.31 27.28 0.25
C ALA A 120 14.30 26.60 -0.65
N TRP A 121 14.31 25.32 -0.56
CA TRP A 121 13.48 24.46 -1.38
C TRP A 121 12.63 23.51 -0.54
N TRP A 122 12.21 23.99 0.63
CA TRP A 122 11.34 23.23 1.53
C TRP A 122 9.92 23.73 1.40
N THR A 123 8.99 22.84 1.56
CA THR A 123 7.57 23.14 1.49
C THR A 123 6.91 22.84 2.81
N ASN A 124 6.33 23.87 3.42
CA ASN A 124 5.40 23.69 4.52
C ASN A 124 4.01 23.39 3.92
N VAL A 125 3.57 22.12 4.09
CA VAL A 125 2.22 21.71 3.70
C VAL A 125 1.29 22.02 4.86
N VAL A 126 0.27 22.84 4.59
CA VAL A 126 -0.70 23.31 5.57
C VAL A 126 -2.09 22.84 5.16
N ASP A 127 -2.68 21.98 5.98
CA ASP A 127 -4.07 21.54 5.85
C ASP A 127 -4.95 22.30 6.86
N GLU A 128 -5.90 23.11 6.36
CA GLU A 128 -6.88 23.83 7.19
C GLU A 128 -8.26 23.21 6.98
N VAL A 129 -8.78 22.56 8.02
CA VAL A 129 -10.07 21.88 7.97
C VAL A 129 -11.09 22.60 8.82
N THR A 130 -12.10 23.16 8.17
CA THR A 130 -13.29 23.71 8.83
C THR A 130 -14.37 22.64 8.85
N SER A 131 -14.76 22.19 10.04
CA SER A 131 -15.73 21.10 10.19
C SER A 131 -16.39 21.13 11.57
N ARG A 132 -17.51 20.38 11.70
CA ARG A 132 -18.08 20.06 13.01
C ARG A 132 -17.44 18.84 13.67
N ALA A 133 -16.61 18.11 12.95
CA ALA A 133 -15.80 17.06 13.56
C ALA A 133 -14.76 17.68 14.50
N PRO A 134 -14.61 17.20 15.75
CA PRO A 134 -13.62 17.74 16.66
C PRO A 134 -12.20 17.42 16.16
N ARG A 135 -11.26 18.36 16.34
CA ARG A 135 -9.85 18.19 15.91
C ARG A 135 -9.25 16.81 16.27
N ARG A 136 -9.56 16.31 17.48
CA ARG A 136 -9.07 15.00 17.96
C ARG A 136 -9.54 13.81 17.11
N ALA A 137 -10.71 13.94 16.45
CA ALA A 137 -11.25 12.85 15.61
C ALA A 137 -10.56 12.78 14.25
N ILE A 138 -10.02 13.90 13.76
CA ILE A 138 -9.36 13.98 12.46
C ILE A 138 -7.84 14.03 12.55
N ALA A 139 -7.26 14.26 13.73
CA ALA A 139 -5.82 14.40 13.90
C ALA A 139 -5.02 13.19 13.42
N GLY A 140 -5.52 11.97 13.68
CA GLY A 140 -4.88 10.74 13.18
C GLY A 140 -4.84 10.63 11.65
N VAL A 141 -5.86 11.17 10.98
CA VAL A 141 -5.91 11.22 9.51
C VAL A 141 -4.79 12.11 8.95
N PHE A 142 -4.60 13.30 9.54
CA PHE A 142 -3.55 14.22 9.09
C PHE A 142 -2.15 13.76 9.48
N ALA A 143 -1.99 13.05 10.60
CA ALA A 143 -0.73 12.38 10.92
C ALA A 143 -0.40 11.24 9.92
N TYR A 144 -1.39 10.46 9.51
CA TYR A 144 -1.23 9.46 8.45
C TYR A 144 -0.80 10.11 7.13
N ARG A 145 -1.49 11.18 6.69
CA ARG A 145 -1.18 11.91 5.45
C ARG A 145 0.25 12.44 5.44
N ALA A 146 0.69 13.05 6.54
CA ALA A 146 2.08 13.52 6.69
C ALA A 146 3.09 12.39 6.55
N ALA A 147 2.89 11.27 7.25
CA ALA A 147 3.79 10.10 7.18
C ALA A 147 3.84 9.47 5.78
N VAL A 148 2.70 9.41 5.08
CA VAL A 148 2.65 8.92 3.69
C VAL A 148 3.45 9.84 2.76
N LEU A 149 3.26 11.15 2.83
CA LEU A 149 3.98 12.11 2.01
C LEU A 149 5.49 12.04 2.26
N GLU A 150 5.91 12.14 3.52
CA GLU A 150 7.32 12.01 3.91
C GLU A 150 7.93 10.69 3.40
N GLY A 151 7.21 9.59 3.58
CA GLY A 151 7.65 8.27 3.17
C GLY A 151 7.76 8.12 1.65
N ASP A 152 6.77 8.61 0.88
CA ASP A 152 6.74 8.52 -0.59
C ASP A 152 7.89 9.32 -1.19
N PHE A 153 8.12 10.55 -0.73
CA PHE A 153 9.23 11.38 -1.19
C PHE A 153 10.59 10.78 -0.82
N ALA A 154 10.76 10.35 0.43
CA ALA A 154 12.01 9.76 0.88
C ALA A 154 12.34 8.43 0.15
N ALA A 155 11.33 7.59 -0.13
CA ALA A 155 11.52 6.36 -0.90
C ALA A 155 11.90 6.66 -2.36
N ALA A 156 11.25 7.64 -2.99
CA ALA A 156 11.56 8.07 -4.34
C ALA A 156 12.99 8.63 -4.46
N ASP A 157 13.43 9.42 -3.49
CA ASP A 157 14.79 9.98 -3.49
C ASP A 157 15.85 8.90 -3.30
N ARG A 158 15.64 7.96 -2.36
CA ARG A 158 16.55 6.81 -2.20
C ARG A 158 16.64 5.97 -3.47
N LEU A 159 15.49 5.72 -4.10
CA LEU A 159 15.46 4.95 -5.35
C LEU A 159 16.17 5.69 -6.47
N ALA A 160 16.00 6.99 -6.59
CA ALA A 160 16.71 7.82 -7.58
C ALA A 160 18.22 7.77 -7.37
N ALA A 161 18.70 7.84 -6.12
CA ALA A 161 20.11 7.72 -5.79
C ALA A 161 20.70 6.33 -6.12
N ILE A 162 19.90 5.26 -5.93
CA ILE A 162 20.30 3.90 -6.32
C ILE A 162 20.44 3.77 -7.84
N LEU A 163 19.51 4.36 -8.59
CA LEU A 163 19.46 4.24 -10.05
C LEU A 163 20.50 5.12 -10.78
N ASP A 164 20.95 6.21 -10.15
CA ASP A 164 21.94 7.15 -10.68
C ASP A 164 22.97 7.54 -9.62
N PRO A 165 23.90 6.60 -9.26
CA PRO A 165 24.90 6.85 -8.21
C PRO A 165 25.91 7.95 -8.58
N GLU A 166 26.16 8.20 -9.87
CA GLU A 166 27.12 9.22 -10.31
C GLU A 166 26.58 10.63 -10.09
N ARG A 167 25.29 10.77 -10.04
CA ARG A 167 24.61 12.03 -9.76
C ARG A 167 24.82 12.51 -8.31
N ASP A 168 25.01 11.60 -7.36
CA ASP A 168 25.34 11.89 -5.96
C ASP A 168 26.83 12.19 -5.75
N GLY A 169 27.70 11.85 -6.71
CA GLY A 169 29.17 12.08 -6.64
C GLY A 169 29.59 13.55 -6.62
N ASP A 170 28.68 14.48 -6.96
CA ASP A 170 28.90 15.94 -6.87
C ASP A 170 28.54 16.52 -5.48
N VAL A 171 28.26 15.66 -4.52
CA VAL A 171 27.78 16.00 -3.15
C VAL A 171 28.93 16.32 -2.19
N SER A 172 30.22 16.21 -2.61
CA SER A 172 31.37 16.56 -1.75
C SER A 172 31.70 18.08 -1.69
N GLY A 173 30.98 18.91 -2.42
CA GLY A 173 31.07 20.37 -2.36
C GLY A 173 29.69 20.96 -2.07
N GLU A 174 29.60 22.06 -1.37
CA GLU A 174 28.51 22.98 -1.00
C GLU A 174 27.09 22.81 -1.58
N ASN A 175 26.86 21.77 -2.43
CA ASN A 175 25.63 21.46 -3.17
C ASN A 175 24.83 20.26 -2.63
N SER A 176 25.22 19.67 -1.50
CA SER A 176 24.57 18.46 -0.92
C SER A 176 23.11 18.65 -0.46
N ALA A 177 22.58 19.86 -0.54
CA ALA A 177 21.22 20.21 -0.15
C ALA A 177 20.28 20.45 -1.34
N ARG A 178 20.67 20.11 -2.58
CA ARG A 178 19.76 20.25 -3.72
C ARG A 178 18.79 19.06 -3.75
N PRO A 179 17.49 19.29 -3.55
CA PRO A 179 16.51 18.24 -3.75
C PRO A 179 16.60 17.73 -5.20
N HIS A 180 16.46 16.42 -5.38
CA HIS A 180 16.36 15.82 -6.71
C HIS A 180 15.31 16.54 -7.56
N PRO A 181 15.54 16.75 -8.87
CA PRO A 181 14.54 17.36 -9.74
C PRO A 181 13.23 16.57 -9.73
N LEU A 182 12.14 17.23 -10.12
CA LEU A 182 10.79 16.67 -10.18
C LEU A 182 10.70 15.29 -10.84
N ASN A 183 11.60 14.99 -11.79
CA ASN A 183 11.67 13.75 -12.56
C ASN A 183 12.95 12.96 -12.25
N ALA A 184 13.27 12.78 -10.96
CA ALA A 184 14.47 12.03 -10.55
C ALA A 184 14.39 10.54 -10.92
N LEU A 185 13.20 9.96 -10.95
CA LEU A 185 12.99 8.58 -11.38
C LEU A 185 12.77 8.48 -12.89
N PRO A 186 13.27 7.40 -13.54
CA PRO A 186 12.97 7.17 -14.94
C PRO A 186 11.48 6.94 -15.11
N HIS A 187 10.86 7.69 -16.01
CA HIS A 187 9.45 7.48 -16.35
C HIS A 187 9.26 6.10 -16.99
N LYS A 188 8.27 5.34 -16.52
CA LYS A 188 7.93 4.01 -17.02
C LYS A 188 6.43 3.89 -17.25
N ARG A 189 6.07 3.09 -18.23
CA ARG A 189 4.70 2.65 -18.45
C ARG A 189 4.50 1.27 -17.84
N ILE A 190 3.76 1.19 -16.74
CA ILE A 190 3.68 0.01 -15.88
C ILE A 190 2.28 -0.60 -15.94
N ALA A 191 2.18 -1.84 -16.40
CA ALA A 191 0.93 -2.60 -16.35
C ALA A 191 0.77 -3.27 -14.98
N VAL A 192 -0.41 -3.15 -14.36
CA VAL A 192 -0.71 -3.75 -13.06
C VAL A 192 -1.94 -4.62 -13.16
N SER A 193 -1.80 -5.92 -12.96
CA SER A 193 -2.95 -6.83 -12.77
C SER A 193 -3.31 -6.92 -11.29
N GLY A 194 -4.59 -7.17 -10.97
CA GLY A 194 -5.05 -7.13 -9.58
C GLY A 194 -5.11 -5.70 -9.00
N ALA A 195 -5.15 -4.69 -9.86
CA ALA A 195 -5.17 -3.26 -9.52
C ALA A 195 -6.34 -2.82 -8.61
N SER A 196 -7.42 -3.60 -8.51
CA SER A 196 -8.56 -3.34 -7.63
C SER A 196 -8.42 -3.91 -6.22
N GLY A 197 -7.40 -4.75 -5.96
CA GLY A 197 -7.12 -5.33 -4.65
C GLY A 197 -6.54 -4.32 -3.67
N THR A 198 -6.45 -4.71 -2.38
CA THR A 198 -5.90 -3.85 -1.31
C THR A 198 -4.50 -3.34 -1.65
N VAL A 199 -3.57 -4.23 -2.00
CA VAL A 199 -2.20 -3.85 -2.39
C VAL A 199 -2.21 -3.16 -3.75
N GLY A 200 -2.89 -3.74 -4.76
CA GLY A 200 -2.84 -3.24 -6.14
C GLY A 200 -3.37 -1.83 -6.30
N SER A 201 -4.45 -1.46 -5.60
CA SER A 201 -5.00 -0.11 -5.69
C SER A 201 -4.09 0.96 -5.08
N MET A 202 -3.42 0.64 -3.96
CA MET A 202 -2.45 1.53 -3.33
C MET A 202 -1.15 1.60 -4.12
N LEU A 203 -0.73 0.48 -4.72
CA LEU A 203 0.44 0.45 -5.59
C LEU A 203 0.22 1.29 -6.86
N CYS A 204 -0.93 1.14 -7.53
CA CYS A 204 -1.26 2.00 -8.68
C CYS A 204 -1.23 3.49 -8.30
N ALA A 205 -1.73 3.84 -7.11
CA ALA A 205 -1.69 5.21 -6.62
C ALA A 205 -0.25 5.69 -6.37
N LEU A 206 0.60 4.89 -5.70
CA LEU A 206 2.02 5.22 -5.49
C LEU A 206 2.78 5.40 -6.82
N LEU A 207 2.62 4.46 -7.76
CA LEU A 207 3.29 4.51 -9.06
C LEU A 207 2.89 5.77 -9.84
N SER A 208 1.60 6.11 -9.85
CA SER A 208 1.10 7.30 -10.52
C SER A 208 1.61 8.58 -9.86
N THR A 209 1.55 8.69 -8.53
CA THR A 209 2.08 9.87 -7.80
C THR A 209 3.60 9.99 -7.92
N SER A 210 4.31 8.88 -8.14
CA SER A 210 5.75 8.86 -8.45
C SER A 210 6.08 9.24 -9.91
N GLY A 211 5.08 9.42 -10.78
CA GLY A 211 5.25 9.92 -12.15
C GLY A 211 5.28 8.87 -13.23
N HIS A 212 4.85 7.65 -12.95
CA HIS A 212 4.73 6.59 -13.95
C HIS A 212 3.36 6.59 -14.62
N ASP A 213 3.28 6.12 -15.85
CA ASP A 213 2.03 5.81 -16.53
C ASP A 213 1.54 4.43 -16.09
N VAL A 214 0.42 4.38 -15.38
CA VAL A 214 -0.15 3.13 -14.88
C VAL A 214 -1.26 2.61 -15.78
N VAL A 215 -1.10 1.40 -16.31
CA VAL A 215 -2.11 0.69 -17.07
C VAL A 215 -2.70 -0.44 -16.23
N LYS A 216 -3.96 -0.32 -15.84
CA LYS A 216 -4.64 -1.34 -15.03
C LYS A 216 -5.16 -2.47 -15.91
N LEU A 217 -4.74 -3.71 -15.65
CA LEU A 217 -5.28 -4.89 -16.30
C LEU A 217 -6.52 -5.39 -15.56
N THR A 218 -7.67 -5.39 -16.21
CA THR A 218 -8.96 -5.79 -15.63
C THR A 218 -9.66 -6.85 -16.48
N ARG A 219 -10.47 -7.68 -15.83
CA ARG A 219 -11.33 -8.67 -16.51
C ARG A 219 -12.64 -8.07 -17.01
N SER A 220 -13.03 -6.93 -16.47
CA SER A 220 -14.24 -6.22 -16.88
C SER A 220 -13.91 -5.19 -17.95
N ASN A 221 -14.81 -5.04 -18.92
CA ASN A 221 -14.69 -4.00 -19.92
C ASN A 221 -14.66 -2.62 -19.24
N SER A 222 -13.75 -1.78 -19.69
CA SER A 222 -13.59 -0.42 -19.19
C SER A 222 -13.37 0.52 -20.38
N THR A 223 -13.91 1.72 -20.28
CA THR A 223 -13.68 2.83 -21.21
C THR A 223 -12.59 3.79 -20.69
N ASP A 224 -12.01 3.51 -19.52
CA ASP A 224 -10.91 4.29 -18.95
C ASP A 224 -9.64 4.05 -19.79
N PRO A 225 -9.03 5.09 -20.40
CA PRO A 225 -7.81 4.98 -21.20
C PRO A 225 -6.63 4.37 -20.43
N GLY A 226 -6.61 4.49 -19.10
CA GLY A 226 -5.63 3.88 -18.22
C GLY A 226 -5.90 2.40 -17.90
N THR A 227 -6.81 1.74 -18.66
CA THR A 227 -7.23 0.36 -18.38
C THR A 227 -7.19 -0.48 -19.64
N ARG A 228 -6.69 -1.71 -19.55
CA ARG A 228 -6.79 -2.74 -20.60
C ARG A 228 -7.57 -3.93 -20.08
N THR A 229 -8.54 -4.37 -20.87
CA THR A 229 -9.27 -5.62 -20.57
C THR A 229 -8.42 -6.80 -20.97
N TRP A 230 -8.36 -7.83 -20.13
CA TRP A 230 -7.65 -9.05 -20.40
C TRP A 230 -8.41 -10.30 -19.93
N ASP A 231 -8.25 -11.38 -20.66
CA ASP A 231 -8.71 -12.71 -20.29
C ASP A 231 -7.53 -13.49 -19.70
N PRO A 232 -7.56 -13.90 -18.41
CA PRO A 232 -6.50 -14.73 -17.83
C PRO A 232 -6.27 -16.07 -18.54
N GLU A 233 -7.31 -16.60 -19.20
CA GLU A 233 -7.22 -17.86 -19.91
C GLU A 233 -6.72 -17.71 -21.36
N SER A 234 -6.82 -16.51 -21.93
CA SER A 234 -6.38 -16.21 -23.29
C SER A 234 -6.01 -14.74 -23.45
N PRO A 235 -4.88 -14.29 -22.85
CA PRO A 235 -4.46 -12.90 -23.00
C PRO A 235 -4.14 -12.60 -24.46
N ALA A 236 -4.59 -11.43 -24.94
CA ALA A 236 -4.31 -10.99 -26.30
C ALA A 236 -2.80 -10.78 -26.50
N ALA A 237 -2.29 -11.07 -27.69
CA ALA A 237 -0.86 -10.98 -27.99
C ALA A 237 -0.30 -9.54 -27.84
N ASP A 238 -1.14 -8.53 -28.07
CA ASP A 238 -0.83 -7.09 -27.94
C ASP A 238 -1.14 -6.51 -26.56
N LEU A 239 -1.57 -7.35 -25.60
CA LEU A 239 -1.96 -6.91 -24.26
C LEU A 239 -0.89 -6.02 -23.59
N LEU A 240 0.38 -6.34 -23.78
CA LEU A 240 1.52 -5.65 -23.17
C LEU A 240 2.30 -4.76 -24.16
N GLU A 241 1.73 -4.43 -25.32
CA GLU A 241 2.36 -3.53 -26.29
C GLU A 241 2.61 -2.14 -25.67
N GLY A 242 3.85 -1.64 -25.79
CA GLY A 242 4.28 -0.36 -25.24
C GLY A 242 4.26 -0.30 -23.70
N ILE A 243 4.34 -1.44 -23.03
CA ILE A 243 4.54 -1.55 -21.59
C ILE A 243 6.02 -1.84 -21.31
N ASP A 244 6.61 -1.11 -20.36
CA ASP A 244 7.99 -1.36 -19.93
C ASP A 244 8.05 -2.46 -18.87
N VAL A 245 7.12 -2.45 -17.90
CA VAL A 245 7.12 -3.35 -16.74
C VAL A 245 5.72 -3.89 -16.49
N LEU A 246 5.62 -5.18 -16.20
CA LEU A 246 4.40 -5.83 -15.71
C LEU A 246 4.52 -6.11 -14.20
N ILE A 247 3.57 -5.62 -13.40
CA ILE A 247 3.39 -6.04 -11.99
C ILE A 247 2.15 -6.94 -11.92
N HIS A 248 2.35 -8.20 -11.56
CA HIS A 248 1.27 -9.19 -11.53
C HIS A 248 0.87 -9.54 -10.09
N LEU A 249 -0.29 -8.99 -9.65
CA LEU A 249 -0.85 -9.21 -8.31
C LEU A 249 -2.16 -10.00 -8.34
N ALA A 250 -2.67 -10.35 -9.52
CA ALA A 250 -3.96 -11.02 -9.66
C ALA A 250 -3.90 -12.46 -9.14
N GLY A 251 -4.95 -12.86 -8.42
CA GLY A 251 -5.12 -14.23 -7.92
C GLY A 251 -6.35 -14.34 -7.04
N ALA A 252 -6.95 -15.51 -6.95
CA ALA A 252 -8.04 -15.77 -6.01
C ALA A 252 -7.55 -15.66 -4.55
N PRO A 253 -8.40 -15.23 -3.60
CA PRO A 253 -8.02 -15.20 -2.18
C PRO A 253 -7.52 -16.56 -1.69
N ILE A 254 -6.36 -16.56 -1.01
CA ILE A 254 -5.79 -17.77 -0.39
C ILE A 254 -6.58 -18.12 0.86
N ALA A 255 -6.94 -17.08 1.67
CA ALA A 255 -7.74 -17.28 2.87
C ALA A 255 -9.11 -17.89 2.53
N GLY A 256 -9.44 -18.97 3.21
CA GLY A 256 -10.68 -19.70 3.00
C GLY A 256 -10.62 -21.10 3.59
N ARG A 257 -11.70 -21.88 3.45
CA ARG A 257 -11.71 -23.26 3.87
C ARG A 257 -10.93 -24.11 2.87
N PHE A 258 -9.82 -24.74 3.29
CA PHE A 258 -8.93 -25.51 2.42
C PHE A 258 -9.54 -26.87 2.01
N THR A 259 -10.51 -26.80 1.10
CA THR A 259 -10.98 -27.95 0.35
C THR A 259 -10.14 -28.11 -0.92
N ASP A 260 -10.13 -29.31 -1.51
CA ASP A 260 -9.40 -29.54 -2.77
C ASP A 260 -9.89 -28.58 -3.89
N LYS A 261 -11.21 -28.29 -3.92
CA LYS A 261 -11.79 -27.31 -4.84
C LYS A 261 -11.27 -25.89 -4.59
N HIS A 262 -11.07 -25.50 -3.33
CA HIS A 262 -10.51 -24.18 -3.00
C HIS A 262 -9.04 -24.07 -3.41
N LEU A 263 -8.25 -25.10 -3.08
CA LEU A 263 -6.82 -25.18 -3.44
C LEU A 263 -6.63 -25.18 -4.96
N ALA A 264 -7.44 -25.96 -5.70
CA ALA A 264 -7.44 -25.93 -7.15
C ALA A 264 -7.71 -24.50 -7.67
N ARG A 265 -8.74 -23.81 -7.17
CA ARG A 265 -9.03 -22.43 -7.55
C ARG A 265 -7.86 -21.47 -7.24
N VAL A 266 -7.20 -21.63 -6.11
CA VAL A 266 -6.02 -20.82 -5.75
C VAL A 266 -4.89 -21.06 -6.75
N ARG A 267 -4.63 -22.34 -7.09
CA ARG A 267 -3.63 -22.76 -8.08
C ARG A 267 -3.96 -22.22 -9.48
N ASP A 268 -5.16 -22.53 -9.97
CA ASP A 268 -5.59 -22.22 -11.34
C ASP A 268 -5.63 -20.70 -11.60
N SER A 269 -5.97 -19.90 -10.59
CA SER A 269 -5.96 -18.44 -10.69
C SER A 269 -4.56 -17.83 -10.77
N ARG A 270 -3.50 -18.61 -10.58
CA ARG A 270 -2.10 -18.15 -10.52
C ARG A 270 -1.23 -18.78 -11.59
N VAL A 271 -1.12 -20.10 -11.57
CA VAL A 271 -0.13 -20.80 -12.40
C VAL A 271 -0.42 -20.64 -13.89
N GLY A 272 -1.63 -20.96 -14.33
CA GLY A 272 -2.04 -20.84 -15.74
C GLY A 272 -1.95 -19.40 -16.27
N PRO A 273 -2.62 -18.44 -15.62
CA PRO A 273 -2.56 -17.04 -16.02
C PRO A 273 -1.14 -16.45 -16.04
N SER A 274 -0.30 -16.77 -15.03
CA SER A 274 1.08 -16.30 -15.00
C SER A 274 1.90 -16.83 -16.17
N ARG A 275 1.74 -18.13 -16.52
CA ARG A 275 2.47 -18.73 -17.65
C ARG A 275 2.08 -18.06 -18.98
N LYS A 276 0.79 -17.85 -19.20
CA LYS A 276 0.30 -17.17 -20.40
C LYS A 276 0.77 -15.74 -20.50
N LEU A 277 0.75 -15.00 -19.36
CA LEU A 277 1.32 -13.64 -19.32
C LEU A 277 2.84 -13.65 -19.53
N ALA A 278 3.57 -14.65 -19.04
CA ALA A 278 5.00 -14.79 -19.27
C ALA A 278 5.33 -14.94 -20.77
N GLU A 279 4.51 -15.69 -21.51
CA GLU A 279 4.65 -15.86 -22.98
C GLU A 279 4.38 -14.53 -23.72
N VAL A 280 3.35 -13.77 -23.29
CA VAL A 280 3.08 -12.43 -23.84
C VAL A 280 4.20 -11.44 -23.48
N ALA A 281 4.70 -11.46 -22.24
CA ALA A 281 5.78 -10.61 -21.78
C ALA A 281 7.09 -10.86 -22.56
N ALA A 282 7.41 -12.14 -22.81
CA ALA A 282 8.53 -12.57 -23.63
C ALA A 282 8.44 -12.00 -25.06
N SER A 283 7.25 -12.05 -25.65
CA SER A 283 7.02 -11.57 -27.04
C SER A 283 7.02 -10.04 -27.11
N ALA A 284 6.56 -9.36 -26.09
CA ALA A 284 6.49 -7.89 -26.03
C ALA A 284 7.82 -7.22 -25.68
N GLY A 285 8.84 -7.98 -25.22
CA GLY A 285 10.15 -7.46 -24.90
C GLY A 285 10.16 -6.53 -23.68
N LEU A 286 9.42 -6.88 -22.63
CA LEU A 286 9.38 -6.11 -21.39
C LEU A 286 10.77 -6.04 -20.74
N GLU A 287 11.06 -4.94 -20.06
CA GLU A 287 12.26 -4.81 -19.22
C GLU A 287 12.19 -5.74 -17.99
N ALA A 288 10.99 -5.81 -17.37
CA ALA A 288 10.79 -6.61 -16.19
C ALA A 288 9.36 -7.11 -15.99
N VAL A 289 9.26 -8.23 -15.28
CA VAL A 289 8.04 -8.72 -14.63
C VAL A 289 8.29 -8.77 -13.13
N VAL A 290 7.41 -8.15 -12.34
CA VAL A 290 7.38 -8.24 -10.88
C VAL A 290 6.14 -9.03 -10.49
N SER A 291 6.34 -10.26 -10.06
CA SER A 291 5.23 -11.15 -9.70
C SER A 291 5.04 -11.21 -8.19
N ALA A 292 3.79 -11.12 -7.75
CA ALA A 292 3.47 -11.55 -6.40
C ALA A 292 3.85 -13.03 -6.21
N SER A 293 4.32 -13.33 -5.02
CA SER A 293 4.58 -14.68 -4.49
C SER A 293 4.24 -14.65 -2.98
N ALA A 294 4.55 -15.68 -2.23
CA ALA A 294 4.19 -15.75 -0.82
C ALA A 294 5.26 -16.51 -0.01
N VAL A 295 5.42 -16.15 1.26
CA VAL A 295 6.23 -16.91 2.22
C VAL A 295 5.73 -18.35 2.43
N GLY A 296 4.51 -18.65 1.99
CA GLY A 296 4.00 -20.02 1.86
C GLY A 296 4.88 -20.96 1.05
N TYR A 297 5.81 -20.44 0.25
CA TYR A 297 6.88 -21.17 -0.41
C TYR A 297 7.66 -22.10 0.54
N TYR A 298 7.85 -21.67 1.78
CA TYR A 298 8.65 -22.38 2.77
C TYR A 298 7.90 -23.51 3.50
N GLY A 299 6.61 -23.74 3.18
CA GLY A 299 5.77 -24.71 3.89
C GLY A 299 5.18 -24.14 5.18
N SER A 300 4.33 -24.91 5.84
CA SER A 300 3.56 -24.41 6.99
C SER A 300 4.31 -24.44 8.33
N ASP A 301 5.31 -25.29 8.49
CA ASP A 301 6.10 -25.37 9.74
C ASP A 301 7.58 -25.67 9.46
N ARG A 302 8.44 -24.74 9.83
CA ARG A 302 9.89 -24.85 9.74
C ARG A 302 10.56 -24.67 11.11
N GLY A 303 9.80 -24.79 12.18
CA GLY A 303 10.32 -24.65 13.54
C GLY A 303 10.98 -23.29 13.77
N THR A 304 12.26 -23.30 14.18
CA THR A 304 13.04 -22.10 14.48
C THR A 304 13.99 -21.69 13.35
N GLU A 305 13.96 -22.39 12.21
CA GLU A 305 14.84 -22.13 11.07
C GLU A 305 14.64 -20.70 10.54
N LEU A 306 15.75 -19.99 10.28
CA LEU A 306 15.73 -18.71 9.59
C LEU A 306 15.58 -18.95 8.09
N LEU A 307 14.50 -18.45 7.51
CA LEU A 307 14.12 -18.68 6.13
C LEU A 307 14.44 -17.41 5.31
N ASP A 308 15.63 -17.40 4.73
CA ASP A 308 16.00 -16.42 3.71
C ASP A 308 15.60 -16.90 2.30
N GLU A 309 15.93 -16.11 1.28
CA GLU A 309 15.56 -16.39 -0.10
C GLU A 309 16.26 -17.59 -0.70
N ALA A 310 17.40 -18.02 -0.13
CA ALA A 310 18.16 -19.21 -0.52
C ALA A 310 17.60 -20.51 0.12
N ALA A 311 16.76 -20.40 1.15
CA ALA A 311 16.15 -21.55 1.79
C ALA A 311 15.29 -22.34 0.78
N PRO A 312 15.36 -23.70 0.80
CA PRO A 312 14.59 -24.52 -0.12
C PRO A 312 13.09 -24.42 0.13
N ALA A 313 12.30 -24.71 -0.91
CA ALA A 313 10.87 -24.86 -0.77
C ALA A 313 10.53 -25.89 0.31
N GLY A 314 9.51 -25.60 1.09
CA GLY A 314 8.95 -26.55 2.02
C GLY A 314 7.94 -27.48 1.37
N ASP A 315 7.29 -28.29 2.20
CA ASP A 315 6.25 -29.23 1.81
C ASP A 315 4.85 -28.64 2.08
N GLY A 316 3.87 -29.19 1.40
CA GLY A 316 2.46 -28.87 1.60
C GLY A 316 1.82 -28.17 0.40
N PRO A 317 0.48 -28.12 0.39
CA PRO A 317 -0.26 -27.67 -0.79
C PRO A 317 0.00 -26.22 -1.16
N LEU A 318 0.24 -25.32 -0.18
CA LEU A 318 0.61 -23.93 -0.49
C LEU A 318 2.03 -23.83 -1.03
N ALA A 319 2.99 -24.56 -0.47
CA ALA A 319 4.37 -24.58 -0.96
C ALA A 319 4.44 -25.06 -2.43
N ASP A 320 3.69 -26.13 -2.74
CA ASP A 320 3.59 -26.63 -4.11
C ASP A 320 3.00 -25.61 -5.07
N ILE A 321 1.91 -24.94 -4.67
CA ILE A 321 1.28 -23.90 -5.48
C ILE A 321 2.25 -22.73 -5.72
N VAL A 322 2.95 -22.26 -4.68
CA VAL A 322 3.85 -21.11 -4.79
C VAL A 322 5.06 -21.45 -5.66
N ARG A 323 5.65 -22.65 -5.50
CA ARG A 323 6.73 -23.14 -6.36
C ARG A 323 6.34 -23.13 -7.84
N ASP A 324 5.16 -23.71 -8.14
CA ASP A 324 4.68 -23.78 -9.51
C ASP A 324 4.30 -22.40 -10.07
N TRP A 325 3.85 -21.49 -9.20
CA TRP A 325 3.56 -20.09 -9.56
C TRP A 325 4.83 -19.31 -9.91
N GLU A 326 5.92 -19.47 -9.11
CA GLU A 326 7.22 -18.86 -9.42
C GLU A 326 7.82 -19.42 -10.72
N ALA A 327 7.70 -20.74 -10.97
CA ALA A 327 8.16 -21.41 -12.18
C ALA A 327 7.31 -21.05 -13.42
N ALA A 328 6.07 -20.61 -13.25
CA ALA A 328 5.23 -20.18 -14.38
C ALA A 328 5.81 -18.98 -15.16
N TRP A 329 6.77 -18.26 -14.60
CA TRP A 329 7.46 -17.14 -15.23
C TRP A 329 8.72 -17.53 -16.03
N ASP A 330 9.04 -18.81 -16.12
CA ASP A 330 10.23 -19.28 -16.86
C ASP A 330 10.23 -18.86 -18.34
N PRO A 331 9.10 -18.86 -19.09
CA PRO A 331 9.11 -18.37 -20.48
C PRO A 331 9.61 -16.92 -20.61
N ALA A 332 9.30 -16.05 -19.65
CA ALA A 332 9.80 -14.67 -19.65
C ALA A 332 11.30 -14.64 -19.32
N ARG A 333 11.76 -15.44 -18.33
CA ARG A 333 13.19 -15.55 -17.99
C ARG A 333 14.03 -16.06 -19.16
N ASP A 334 13.55 -17.12 -19.84
CA ASP A 334 14.24 -17.74 -20.98
C ASP A 334 14.35 -16.76 -22.17
N ALA A 335 13.41 -15.80 -22.28
CA ALA A 335 13.45 -14.73 -23.26
C ALA A 335 14.32 -13.53 -22.82
N GLY A 336 14.96 -13.57 -21.64
CA GLY A 336 15.80 -12.49 -21.14
C GLY A 336 15.07 -11.38 -20.39
N VAL A 337 13.76 -11.51 -20.16
CA VAL A 337 13.01 -10.58 -19.32
C VAL A 337 13.38 -10.78 -17.86
N ARG A 338 13.74 -9.71 -17.17
CA ARG A 338 14.04 -9.74 -15.73
C ARG A 338 12.77 -10.08 -14.94
N VAL A 339 12.84 -11.09 -14.09
CA VAL A 339 11.70 -11.52 -13.26
C VAL A 339 12.04 -11.43 -11.78
N VAL A 340 11.21 -10.71 -11.03
CA VAL A 340 11.30 -10.61 -9.57
C VAL A 340 10.07 -11.27 -8.95
N ASN A 341 10.26 -12.21 -8.01
CA ASN A 341 9.20 -12.85 -7.25
C ASN A 341 9.15 -12.27 -5.83
N VAL A 342 8.09 -11.55 -5.50
CA VAL A 342 7.92 -10.92 -4.18
C VAL A 342 7.21 -11.89 -3.24
N ARG A 343 7.97 -12.66 -2.46
CA ARG A 343 7.45 -13.60 -1.43
C ARG A 343 6.90 -12.81 -0.25
N THR A 344 5.63 -12.47 -0.35
CA THR A 344 4.96 -11.58 0.59
C THR A 344 4.56 -12.29 1.87
N GLY A 345 4.86 -11.68 3.01
CA GLY A 345 4.36 -12.07 4.33
C GLY A 345 2.93 -11.56 4.57
N LEU A 346 2.54 -11.46 5.86
CA LEU A 346 1.23 -11.00 6.28
C LEU A 346 1.17 -9.47 6.23
N VAL A 347 0.52 -8.93 5.19
CA VAL A 347 0.44 -7.49 4.95
C VAL A 347 -0.41 -6.83 6.03
N GLN A 348 0.16 -5.84 6.71
CA GLN A 348 -0.55 -4.98 7.64
C GLN A 348 -1.14 -3.82 6.84
N ALA A 349 -2.44 -3.88 6.56
CA ALA A 349 -3.18 -2.88 5.81
C ALA A 349 -4.52 -2.59 6.48
N GLY A 350 -4.80 -1.34 6.82
CA GLY A 350 -6.04 -0.93 7.47
C GLY A 350 -7.29 -1.13 6.60
N GLY A 351 -7.14 -1.12 5.28
CA GLY A 351 -8.23 -1.22 4.31
C GLY A 351 -8.57 -2.64 3.84
N GLY A 352 -7.88 -3.68 4.31
CA GLY A 352 -8.14 -5.03 3.86
C GLY A 352 -7.21 -6.10 4.43
N GLY A 353 -7.39 -7.34 3.98
CA GLY A 353 -6.59 -8.46 4.46
C GLY A 353 -6.90 -8.87 5.90
N LEU A 354 -5.87 -9.27 6.64
CA LEU A 354 -6.01 -9.86 7.98
C LEU A 354 -6.17 -8.81 9.08
N LEU A 355 -5.52 -7.64 8.96
CA LEU A 355 -5.48 -6.63 10.02
C LEU A 355 -6.88 -6.12 10.45
N PRO A 356 -7.81 -5.74 9.54
CA PRO A 356 -9.14 -5.29 9.96
C PRO A 356 -9.91 -6.36 10.73
N LEU A 357 -9.78 -7.65 10.36
CA LEU A 357 -10.41 -8.76 11.05
C LEU A 357 -9.86 -8.89 12.49
N LEU A 358 -8.53 -8.94 12.64
CA LEU A 358 -7.88 -9.06 13.95
C LEU A 358 -8.15 -7.84 14.83
N ALA A 359 -8.08 -6.63 14.24
CA ALA A 359 -8.38 -5.39 14.95
C ALA A 359 -9.86 -5.33 15.39
N GLY A 360 -10.79 -5.79 14.55
CA GLY A 360 -12.21 -5.91 14.90
C GLY A 360 -12.43 -6.82 16.11
N ILE A 361 -11.88 -8.03 16.08
CA ILE A 361 -11.96 -8.99 17.19
C ILE A 361 -11.31 -8.41 18.46
N THR A 362 -10.09 -7.86 18.34
CA THR A 362 -9.37 -7.27 19.48
C THR A 362 -10.13 -6.09 20.08
N SER A 363 -10.80 -5.28 19.27
CA SER A 363 -11.60 -4.13 19.72
C SER A 363 -12.76 -4.52 20.63
N THR A 364 -13.29 -5.75 20.50
CA THR A 364 -14.32 -6.29 21.40
C THR A 364 -13.77 -6.80 22.74
N GLY A 365 -12.44 -6.85 22.91
CA GLY A 365 -11.78 -7.44 24.09
C GLY A 365 -11.62 -8.97 24.01
N LEU A 366 -12.00 -9.58 22.89
CA LEU A 366 -11.90 -11.05 22.66
C LEU A 366 -10.62 -11.43 21.90
N GLY A 367 -9.73 -10.46 21.62
CA GLY A 367 -8.44 -10.73 20.98
C GLY A 367 -7.50 -11.50 21.92
N GLY A 368 -6.81 -12.50 21.36
CA GLY A 368 -5.87 -13.31 22.11
C GLY A 368 -4.94 -14.10 21.20
N LYS A 369 -3.86 -14.66 21.79
CA LYS A 369 -2.93 -15.48 21.03
C LYS A 369 -3.58 -16.77 20.52
N LEU A 370 -3.14 -17.24 19.36
CA LEU A 370 -3.58 -18.47 18.76
C LEU A 370 -2.76 -19.65 19.33
N GLY A 371 -3.41 -20.60 19.95
CA GLY A 371 -2.73 -21.74 20.58
C GLY A 371 -1.77 -21.33 21.69
N ASP A 372 -0.52 -21.74 21.61
CA ASP A 372 0.56 -21.33 22.53
C ASP A 372 1.16 -19.96 22.19
N GLY A 373 0.94 -19.48 20.95
CA GLY A 373 1.41 -18.19 20.47
C GLY A 373 2.87 -18.14 20.02
N GLY A 374 3.59 -19.28 20.05
CA GLY A 374 5.02 -19.33 19.71
C GLY A 374 5.33 -19.37 18.21
N GLN A 375 4.31 -19.52 17.36
CA GLN A 375 4.50 -19.55 15.91
C GLN A 375 4.93 -18.16 15.38
N TRP A 376 5.96 -18.14 14.52
CA TRP A 376 6.44 -16.94 13.87
C TRP A 376 5.39 -16.36 12.92
N PHE A 377 5.24 -15.04 12.98
CA PHE A 377 4.25 -14.27 12.24
C PHE A 377 4.97 -13.31 11.28
N PRO A 378 5.34 -13.75 10.07
CA PRO A 378 6.08 -12.94 9.11
C PRO A 378 5.17 -11.84 8.57
N TRP A 379 5.34 -10.61 9.04
CA TRP A 379 4.52 -9.46 8.69
C TRP A 379 5.30 -8.44 7.86
N ILE A 380 4.59 -7.58 7.14
CA ILE A 380 5.12 -6.38 6.48
C ILE A 380 4.08 -5.27 6.51
N ALA A 381 4.49 -4.00 6.68
CA ALA A 381 3.61 -2.86 6.49
C ALA A 381 3.23 -2.69 5.01
N LEU A 382 2.02 -2.20 4.74
CA LEU A 382 1.58 -1.98 3.37
C LEU A 382 2.53 -1.06 2.61
N ASP A 383 2.91 0.08 3.18
CA ASP A 383 3.79 1.04 2.51
C ASP A 383 5.19 0.47 2.22
N ASP A 384 5.75 -0.35 3.11
CA ASP A 384 7.00 -1.05 2.85
C ASP A 384 6.88 -2.04 1.68
N LEU A 385 5.77 -2.76 1.61
CA LEU A 385 5.50 -3.67 0.48
C LEU A 385 5.38 -2.89 -0.84
N LEU A 386 4.74 -1.72 -0.82
CA LEU A 386 4.63 -0.86 -2.01
C LEU A 386 6.01 -0.39 -2.48
N ASP A 387 6.90 -0.01 -1.55
CA ASP A 387 8.28 0.39 -1.88
C ASP A 387 9.08 -0.78 -2.48
N VAL A 388 8.89 -2.01 -1.97
CA VAL A 388 9.50 -3.22 -2.54
C VAL A 388 9.05 -3.42 -3.99
N TYR A 389 7.73 -3.32 -4.27
CA TYR A 389 7.23 -3.45 -5.65
C TYR A 389 7.74 -2.33 -6.56
N HIS A 390 7.77 -1.08 -6.08
CA HIS A 390 8.24 0.06 -6.86
C HIS A 390 9.71 -0.11 -7.20
N ARG A 391 10.56 -0.44 -6.22
CA ARG A 391 11.98 -0.70 -6.45
C ARG A 391 12.20 -1.91 -7.36
N ALA A 392 11.49 -3.01 -7.17
CA ALA A 392 11.57 -4.19 -8.02
C ALA A 392 11.23 -3.89 -9.49
N ALA A 393 10.32 -2.95 -9.73
CA ALA A 393 9.99 -2.51 -11.08
C ALA A 393 11.15 -1.76 -11.76
N LEU A 394 11.88 -0.93 -11.03
CA LEU A 394 12.85 0.03 -11.59
C LEU A 394 14.32 -0.40 -11.45
N ASP A 395 14.69 -1.09 -10.37
CA ASP A 395 16.08 -1.46 -10.07
C ASP A 395 16.53 -2.66 -10.91
N PRO A 396 17.42 -2.48 -11.91
CA PRO A 396 17.86 -3.56 -12.79
C PRO A 396 18.69 -4.63 -12.07
N ALA A 397 19.26 -4.31 -10.90
CA ALA A 397 20.03 -5.26 -10.10
C ALA A 397 19.14 -6.31 -9.39
N TRP A 398 17.83 -6.07 -9.30
CA TRP A 398 16.92 -6.98 -8.63
C TRP A 398 16.38 -8.05 -9.58
N SER A 399 16.65 -9.32 -9.28
CA SER A 399 16.08 -10.48 -9.99
C SER A 399 15.92 -11.66 -9.03
N GLY A 400 15.03 -12.60 -9.35
CA GLY A 400 14.75 -13.76 -8.51
C GLY A 400 13.83 -13.45 -7.33
N PRO A 401 13.86 -14.26 -6.25
CA PRO A 401 12.99 -14.11 -5.11
C PRO A 401 13.45 -13.04 -4.11
N PHE A 402 12.50 -12.34 -3.50
CA PHE A 402 12.69 -11.43 -2.37
C PHE A 402 11.63 -11.69 -1.31
N ASN A 403 12.05 -11.90 -0.06
CA ASN A 403 11.14 -11.98 1.07
C ASN A 403 10.66 -10.59 1.47
N ALA A 404 9.44 -10.24 1.09
CA ALA A 404 8.79 -9.01 1.53
C ALA A 404 8.17 -9.22 2.92
N VAL A 405 9.02 -9.16 3.92
CA VAL A 405 8.71 -9.24 5.35
C VAL A 405 9.49 -8.17 6.10
N ALA A 406 8.96 -7.70 7.24
CA ALA A 406 9.66 -6.73 8.08
C ALA A 406 10.91 -7.34 8.72
N PRO A 407 11.99 -6.55 8.94
CA PRO A 407 13.25 -7.05 9.50
C PRO A 407 13.09 -7.53 10.95
N ASN A 408 12.20 -6.90 11.72
CA ASN A 408 11.92 -7.26 13.10
C ASN A 408 10.70 -8.20 13.18
N GLY A 409 10.92 -9.46 12.76
CA GLY A 409 9.90 -10.50 12.85
C GLY A 409 9.46 -10.76 14.30
N VAL A 410 8.19 -11.15 14.49
CA VAL A 410 7.61 -11.43 15.81
C VAL A 410 6.88 -12.78 15.80
N ASP A 411 6.68 -13.36 16.99
CA ASP A 411 5.74 -14.47 17.17
C ASP A 411 4.29 -13.98 17.31
N ASN A 412 3.35 -14.91 17.26
CA ASN A 412 1.92 -14.58 17.36
C ASN A 412 1.53 -13.98 18.71
N GLU A 413 2.18 -14.38 19.82
CA GLU A 413 1.91 -13.82 21.13
C GLU A 413 2.32 -12.34 21.18
N THR A 414 3.51 -12.02 20.68
CA THR A 414 4.02 -10.64 20.59
C THR A 414 3.14 -9.81 19.67
N TYR A 415 2.76 -10.34 18.49
CA TYR A 415 1.85 -9.67 17.58
C TYR A 415 0.53 -9.29 18.28
N THR A 416 -0.09 -10.26 18.95
CA THR A 416 -1.38 -10.07 19.60
C THR A 416 -1.31 -9.06 20.74
N LYS A 417 -0.25 -9.11 21.56
CA LYS A 417 -0.03 -8.13 22.65
C LYS A 417 0.18 -6.72 22.10
N THR A 418 0.94 -6.60 21.00
CA THR A 418 1.20 -5.31 20.35
C THR A 418 -0.08 -4.72 19.76
N LEU A 419 -0.87 -5.51 19.03
CA LEU A 419 -2.16 -5.06 18.50
C LEU A 419 -3.10 -4.60 19.61
N ALA A 420 -3.21 -5.38 20.69
CA ALA A 420 -4.03 -5.04 21.84
C ALA A 420 -3.57 -3.75 22.53
N LYS A 421 -2.26 -3.54 22.68
CA LYS A 421 -1.66 -2.31 23.21
C LYS A 421 -2.05 -1.10 22.33
N VAL A 422 -1.90 -1.21 21.01
CA VAL A 422 -2.24 -0.15 20.04
C VAL A 422 -3.73 0.20 20.09
N LEU A 423 -4.59 -0.80 20.23
CA LEU A 423 -6.04 -0.61 20.32
C LEU A 423 -6.51 -0.26 21.74
N ARG A 424 -5.61 -0.28 22.75
CA ARG A 424 -5.91 -0.08 24.17
C ARG A 424 -7.00 -1.04 24.65
N ARG A 425 -6.82 -2.34 24.34
CA ARG A 425 -7.74 -3.43 24.73
C ARG A 425 -6.95 -4.54 25.41
N PRO A 426 -7.60 -5.33 26.29
CA PRO A 426 -6.96 -6.51 26.84
C PRO A 426 -6.78 -7.60 25.76
N ALA A 427 -5.72 -8.41 25.90
CA ALA A 427 -5.44 -9.60 25.09
C ALA A 427 -5.25 -10.84 26.00
N ALA A 428 -6.07 -10.96 27.03
CA ALA A 428 -5.87 -11.96 28.09
C ALA A 428 -6.44 -13.35 27.77
N ILE A 429 -7.36 -13.46 26.81
CA ILE A 429 -8.08 -14.71 26.54
C ILE A 429 -7.46 -15.39 25.31
N PRO A 430 -6.73 -16.53 25.47
CA PRO A 430 -6.23 -17.27 24.33
C PRO A 430 -7.36 -17.74 23.40
N VAL A 431 -7.17 -17.64 22.11
CA VAL A 431 -8.11 -18.17 21.12
C VAL A 431 -7.90 -19.69 21.03
N PRO A 432 -8.94 -20.51 21.32
CA PRO A 432 -8.82 -21.95 21.24
C PRO A 432 -8.44 -22.42 19.84
N LYS A 433 -7.58 -23.44 19.72
CA LYS A 433 -7.17 -24.02 18.42
C LYS A 433 -8.35 -24.47 17.55
N ALA A 434 -9.50 -24.76 18.16
CA ALA A 434 -10.73 -25.13 17.45
C ALA A 434 -11.34 -23.97 16.63
N ALA A 435 -11.17 -22.71 17.04
CA ALA A 435 -11.79 -21.56 16.39
C ALA A 435 -11.29 -21.34 14.95
N PRO A 436 -9.98 -21.25 14.66
CA PRO A 436 -9.48 -21.22 13.29
C PRO A 436 -9.87 -22.46 12.47
N LYS A 437 -9.87 -23.65 13.08
CA LYS A 437 -10.26 -24.89 12.41
C LYS A 437 -11.73 -24.92 11.97
N LEU A 438 -12.62 -24.25 12.72
CA LEU A 438 -14.02 -24.12 12.35
C LEU A 438 -14.21 -23.27 11.08
N VAL A 439 -13.44 -22.21 10.95
CA VAL A 439 -13.52 -21.23 9.84
C VAL A 439 -12.75 -21.72 8.61
N LEU A 440 -11.48 -22.11 8.79
CA LEU A 440 -10.55 -22.43 7.70
C LEU A 440 -10.53 -23.93 7.35
N GLY A 441 -11.17 -24.78 8.17
CA GLY A 441 -10.98 -26.24 8.15
C GLY A 441 -9.65 -26.63 8.83
N GLY A 442 -9.45 -27.93 9.08
CA GLY A 442 -8.20 -28.39 9.72
C GLY A 442 -6.95 -28.00 8.94
N ARG A 443 -6.89 -28.39 7.66
CA ARG A 443 -5.78 -28.09 6.76
C ARG A 443 -5.52 -26.58 6.62
N GLY A 444 -6.57 -25.78 6.44
CA GLY A 444 -6.42 -24.31 6.31
C GLY A 444 -5.98 -23.64 7.61
N ALA A 445 -6.36 -24.15 8.76
CA ALA A 445 -5.87 -23.65 10.04
C ALA A 445 -4.36 -23.95 10.20
N ASP A 446 -3.91 -25.14 9.84
CA ASP A 446 -2.50 -25.56 9.94
C ASP A 446 -1.63 -24.78 8.93
N GLU A 447 -2.12 -24.54 7.70
CA GLU A 447 -1.38 -23.84 6.63
C GLU A 447 -1.36 -22.30 6.78
N LEU A 448 -2.32 -21.69 7.51
CA LEU A 448 -2.44 -20.24 7.63
C LEU A 448 -2.37 -19.75 9.08
N ALA A 449 -3.27 -20.23 9.96
CA ALA A 449 -3.39 -19.69 11.31
C ALA A 449 -2.28 -20.16 12.25
N PHE A 450 -1.83 -21.41 12.06
CA PHE A 450 -0.75 -22.02 12.85
C PHE A 450 0.55 -22.16 12.06
N ALA A 451 0.61 -21.58 10.86
CA ALA A 451 1.86 -21.53 10.11
C ALA A 451 2.97 -20.89 10.95
N ASN A 452 4.14 -21.52 10.90
CA ASN A 452 5.31 -21.16 11.69
C ASN A 452 6.51 -20.97 10.76
N GLN A 453 6.66 -19.74 10.24
CA GLN A 453 7.65 -19.40 9.22
C GLN A 453 8.47 -18.21 9.70
N ARG A 454 9.71 -18.44 10.11
CA ARG A 454 10.62 -17.36 10.50
C ARG A 454 11.32 -16.79 9.27
N ALA A 455 10.53 -16.26 8.33
CA ALA A 455 11.06 -15.59 7.14
C ALA A 455 11.78 -14.30 7.48
N ILE A 456 12.94 -14.07 6.85
CA ILE A 456 13.77 -12.87 7.01
C ILE A 456 14.05 -12.24 5.65
N PRO A 457 14.13 -10.89 5.56
CA PRO A 457 14.29 -10.16 4.31
C PRO A 457 15.77 -10.03 3.89
N ARG A 458 16.51 -11.14 3.82
CA ARG A 458 17.96 -11.09 3.63
C ARG A 458 18.37 -10.40 2.33
N ALA A 459 17.68 -10.67 1.24
CA ALA A 459 17.96 -10.03 -0.05
C ALA A 459 17.68 -8.52 -0.02
N LEU A 460 16.59 -8.10 0.66
CA LEU A 460 16.29 -6.68 0.83
C LEU A 460 17.35 -5.97 1.70
N GLU A 461 17.78 -6.59 2.81
CA GLU A 461 18.84 -6.06 3.68
C GLU A 461 20.16 -5.94 2.92
N ASN A 462 20.57 -6.97 2.18
CA ASN A 462 21.79 -6.97 1.38
C ASN A 462 21.77 -5.91 0.26
N ALA A 463 20.58 -5.62 -0.27
CA ALA A 463 20.38 -4.57 -1.28
C ALA A 463 20.25 -3.16 -0.66
N GLY A 464 20.45 -3.00 0.65
CA GLY A 464 20.34 -1.72 1.33
C GLY A 464 18.91 -1.13 1.30
N HIS A 465 17.87 -1.99 1.29
CA HIS A 465 16.49 -1.51 1.35
C HIS A 465 16.20 -0.90 2.73
N VAL A 466 15.57 0.26 2.74
CA VAL A 466 15.21 0.99 3.97
C VAL A 466 13.71 0.84 4.21
N PHE A 467 13.34 0.18 5.29
CA PHE A 467 11.96 0.02 5.70
C PHE A 467 11.44 1.30 6.36
N ARG A 468 10.21 1.70 6.02
CA ARG A 468 9.49 2.81 6.69
C ARG A 468 9.07 2.40 8.10
N PHE A 469 8.65 1.15 8.25
CA PHE A 469 8.12 0.57 9.49
C PHE A 469 8.84 -0.74 9.83
N PRO A 470 10.08 -0.67 10.35
CA PRO A 470 10.79 -1.89 10.74
C PRO A 470 10.15 -2.57 11.98
N ASP A 471 9.40 -1.82 12.79
CA ASP A 471 8.78 -2.27 14.02
C ASP A 471 7.26 -2.38 13.91
N LEU A 472 6.70 -3.50 14.39
CA LEU A 472 5.28 -3.82 14.29
C LEU A 472 4.38 -2.75 14.95
N GLU A 473 4.77 -2.21 16.12
CA GLU A 473 3.93 -1.22 16.81
C GLU A 473 3.76 0.05 15.96
N ALA A 474 4.83 0.52 15.34
CA ALA A 474 4.78 1.70 14.47
C ALA A 474 3.88 1.46 13.26
N ALA A 475 4.01 0.31 12.60
CA ALA A 475 3.17 -0.09 11.48
C ALA A 475 1.68 -0.15 11.86
N LEU A 476 1.35 -0.80 12.97
CA LEU A 476 -0.03 -0.91 13.44
C LEU A 476 -0.62 0.44 13.86
N ARG A 477 0.18 1.32 14.47
CA ARG A 477 -0.27 2.67 14.81
C ARG A 477 -0.58 3.49 13.57
N HIS A 478 0.26 3.40 12.55
CA HIS A 478 0.05 4.07 11.27
C HIS A 478 -1.25 3.59 10.60
N GLU A 479 -1.39 2.30 10.40
CA GLU A 479 -2.52 1.70 9.70
C GLU A 479 -3.87 1.87 10.43
N LEU A 480 -3.86 1.91 11.75
CA LEU A 480 -5.07 2.04 12.58
C LEU A 480 -5.32 3.48 13.08
N LEU A 481 -4.60 4.47 12.55
CA LEU A 481 -4.71 5.89 12.91
C LEU A 481 -4.50 6.14 14.42
N ARG A 482 -3.56 5.43 15.02
CA ARG A 482 -3.19 5.53 16.43
C ARG A 482 -1.84 6.24 16.64
N ASN A 483 -1.35 6.92 15.64
CA ASN A 483 -0.18 7.79 15.74
C ASN A 483 -0.46 8.84 16.81
N ASP A 484 0.44 8.94 17.79
CA ASP A 484 0.14 9.62 19.04
C ASP A 484 -0.08 11.12 18.85
N ARG A 485 -0.92 11.54 19.72
CA ARG A 485 -1.34 12.90 20.03
C ARG A 485 -0.21 13.70 20.67
#